data_beb7194c5aef49e6803e4be5f732a744
#
_entry.id   beb7194c5aef49e6803e4be5f732a744
#
_cell.length_a   1.000
_cell.length_b   1.000
_cell.length_c   1.000
_cell.angle_alpha   90.00
_cell.angle_beta   90.00
_cell.angle_gamma   90.00
#
_symmetry.space_group_name_H-M   'P 1'
#
loop_
_entity.id
_entity.type
_entity.pdbx_description
1 polymer ?
#
loop_
_entity_poly.entity_id
_entity_poly.type
_entity_poly.pdbx_seq_one_letter_code
_entity_poly.pdbx_strand_id
1 'polypeptide(L)'
;MCCQPPKRKDDIDRLFKENLRLIRTAPKELRVLGISGGEPTLLGDKLFQLIAEIRLTLPNTGIHLLSNGRAFANREFAHRLYAIAGDRICVGIPFHSDYLGDHDKIAGAKGAYEETMLGLYTLANEGIEIELRVVINRFNYTRLPQMSEFINKNLPFVDWVAFMGMEKTGLAVRNIDKVWIEPKDYIHELTEAVQRLYDWDIDTAIYNIPLCLLPKEYHQFAEQSISDWKVKYQPCCKECVLKDKCCGSFATSTDPYLGLKPFTYGNL
;
A
#
# COMPACT_ATOMS: atom_id res chain seq x y z
N MET A 1 5.19 -10.13 8.03
CA MET A 1 5.10 -10.30 6.56
C MET A 1 5.75 -9.09 5.89
N CYS A 2 6.75 -9.26 5.08
CA CYS A 2 7.43 -8.14 4.41
C CYS A 2 7.89 -8.60 3.02
N CYS A 3 7.61 -7.85 1.98
CA CYS A 3 8.06 -8.14 0.62
C CYS A 3 9.51 -7.71 0.35
N GLN A 4 10.14 -6.99 1.27
CA GLN A 4 11.54 -6.59 1.13
C GLN A 4 12.48 -7.78 1.38
N PRO A 5 13.60 -7.89 0.65
CA PRO A 5 14.61 -8.90 0.93
C PRO A 5 15.25 -8.63 2.31
N PRO A 6 15.79 -9.67 2.97
CA PRO A 6 16.53 -9.49 4.21
C PRO A 6 17.68 -8.49 3.97
N LYS A 7 17.82 -7.54 4.88
CA LYS A 7 18.69 -6.36 4.76
C LYS A 7 20.12 -6.74 4.37
N ARG A 8 20.62 -6.17 3.28
CA ARG A 8 22.03 -5.81 3.15
C ARG A 8 22.30 -4.61 4.06
N LYS A 9 23.50 -4.47 4.59
CA LYS A 9 23.94 -3.21 5.17
C LYS A 9 24.08 -2.21 4.02
N ASP A 10 23.03 -1.44 3.77
CA ASP A 10 23.08 -0.38 2.78
C ASP A 10 23.92 0.77 3.34
N ASP A 11 24.75 1.35 2.51
CA ASP A 11 25.40 2.61 2.80
C ASP A 11 24.38 3.73 2.71
N ILE A 12 23.82 4.10 3.86
CA ILE A 12 22.75 5.11 3.96
C ILE A 12 23.22 6.45 3.41
N ASP A 13 24.48 6.82 3.59
CA ASP A 13 25.01 8.10 3.11
C ASP A 13 25.14 8.12 1.59
N ARG A 14 25.53 7.02 1.00
CA ARG A 14 25.56 6.86 -0.45
C ARG A 14 24.15 6.93 -1.03
N LEU A 15 23.20 6.16 -0.48
CA LEU A 15 21.81 6.17 -0.94
C LEU A 15 21.16 7.55 -0.77
N PHE A 16 21.45 8.25 0.32
CA PHE A 16 20.95 9.59 0.54
C PHE A 16 21.44 10.57 -0.56
N LYS A 17 22.74 10.53 -0.88
CA LYS A 17 23.31 11.36 -1.96
C LYS A 17 22.74 11.02 -3.34
N GLU A 18 22.55 9.72 -3.62
CA GLU A 18 21.91 9.27 -4.86
C GLU A 18 20.46 9.77 -4.98
N ASN A 19 19.68 9.68 -3.90
CA ASN A 19 18.30 10.18 -3.87
C ASN A 19 18.24 11.69 -4.06
N LEU A 20 19.10 12.48 -3.43
CA LEU A 20 19.21 13.92 -3.68
C LEU A 20 19.50 14.24 -5.15
N ARG A 21 20.41 13.47 -5.78
CA ARG A 21 20.69 13.63 -7.21
C ARG A 21 19.45 13.33 -8.06
N LEU A 22 18.74 12.22 -7.78
CA LEU A 22 17.52 11.84 -8.51
C LEU A 22 16.43 12.92 -8.39
N ILE A 23 16.21 13.46 -7.20
CA ILE A 23 15.25 14.56 -6.97
C ILE A 23 15.61 15.77 -7.84
N ARG A 24 16.88 16.18 -7.86
CA ARG A 24 17.36 17.34 -8.60
C ARG A 24 17.26 17.19 -10.13
N THR A 25 17.30 15.95 -10.62
CA THR A 25 17.24 15.62 -12.05
C THR A 25 15.87 15.13 -12.50
N ALA A 26 14.90 15.02 -11.58
CA ALA A 26 13.55 14.57 -11.93
C ALA A 26 12.83 15.59 -12.83
N PRO A 27 11.94 15.12 -13.72
CA PRO A 27 11.09 15.97 -14.54
C PRO A 27 10.25 16.92 -13.67
N LYS A 28 10.14 18.20 -14.06
CA LYS A 28 9.39 19.23 -13.31
C LYS A 28 7.88 18.98 -13.31
N GLU A 29 7.41 18.24 -14.30
CA GLU A 29 6.00 17.85 -14.49
C GLU A 29 5.61 16.59 -13.71
N LEU A 30 6.54 16.04 -12.91
CA LEU A 30 6.27 14.86 -12.09
C LEU A 30 5.09 15.14 -11.14
N ARG A 31 4.01 14.39 -11.28
CA ARG A 31 2.80 14.59 -10.47
C ARG A 31 2.99 14.09 -9.03
N VAL A 32 3.56 12.91 -8.88
CA VAL A 32 3.75 12.26 -7.57
C VAL A 32 5.13 11.63 -7.50
N LEU A 33 5.81 11.80 -6.37
CA LEU A 33 7.07 11.16 -6.04
C LEU A 33 6.88 10.24 -4.82
N GLY A 34 7.09 8.93 -5.02
CA GLY A 34 7.01 7.94 -3.96
C GLY A 34 8.31 7.87 -3.15
N ILE A 35 8.20 7.96 -1.84
CA ILE A 35 9.30 7.66 -0.90
C ILE A 35 8.99 6.33 -0.22
N SER A 36 9.82 5.33 -0.46
CA SER A 36 9.66 4.00 0.12
C SER A 36 10.99 3.38 0.47
N GLY A 37 10.98 2.20 1.07
CA GLY A 37 12.20 1.47 1.40
C GLY A 37 11.95 0.42 2.46
N GLY A 38 12.89 0.22 3.39
CA GLY A 38 12.64 -0.55 4.59
C GLY A 38 11.61 0.18 5.46
N GLU A 39 12.07 1.24 6.13
CA GLU A 39 11.21 2.19 6.85
C GLU A 39 11.86 3.59 6.72
N PRO A 40 11.29 4.50 5.92
CA PRO A 40 11.90 5.81 5.64
C PRO A 40 12.06 6.69 6.88
N THR A 41 11.15 6.57 7.86
CA THR A 41 11.21 7.38 9.08
C THR A 41 12.45 7.11 9.94
N LEU A 42 13.10 5.94 9.78
CA LEU A 42 14.36 5.62 10.44
C LEU A 42 15.54 6.45 9.92
N LEU A 43 15.39 7.16 8.81
CA LEU A 43 16.40 8.10 8.32
C LEU A 43 16.50 9.37 9.16
N GLY A 44 15.51 9.64 10.03
CA GLY A 44 15.50 10.83 10.89
C GLY A 44 15.65 12.12 10.07
N ASP A 45 16.63 12.96 10.41
CA ASP A 45 16.87 14.23 9.73
C ASP A 45 17.10 14.12 8.22
N LYS A 46 17.66 13.02 7.74
CA LYS A 46 17.86 12.81 6.31
C LYS A 46 16.53 12.69 5.55
N LEU A 47 15.48 12.12 6.14
CA LEU A 47 14.15 12.11 5.54
C LEU A 47 13.63 13.53 5.34
N PHE A 48 13.73 14.37 6.37
CA PHE A 48 13.30 15.76 6.29
C PHE A 48 14.09 16.58 5.26
N GLN A 49 15.39 16.33 5.15
CA GLN A 49 16.24 16.94 4.12
C GLN A 49 15.81 16.51 2.70
N LEU A 50 15.46 15.24 2.47
CA LEU A 50 14.94 14.77 1.18
C LEU A 50 13.60 15.46 0.85
N ILE A 51 12.70 15.56 1.81
CA ILE A 51 11.39 16.21 1.61
C ILE A 51 11.56 17.71 1.33
N ALA A 52 12.44 18.38 2.06
CA ALA A 52 12.77 19.78 1.81
C ALA A 52 13.35 19.99 0.40
N GLU A 53 14.24 19.10 -0.05
CA GLU A 53 14.79 19.15 -1.42
C GLU A 53 13.71 18.93 -2.48
N ILE A 54 12.74 18.02 -2.23
CA ILE A 54 11.59 17.83 -3.12
C ILE A 54 10.78 19.12 -3.20
N ARG A 55 10.46 19.76 -2.08
CA ARG A 55 9.69 21.01 -2.07
C ARG A 55 10.42 22.15 -2.80
N LEU A 56 11.75 22.24 -2.62
CA LEU A 56 12.56 23.24 -3.32
C LEU A 56 12.64 22.99 -4.83
N THR A 57 12.81 21.72 -5.22
CA THR A 57 13.11 21.35 -6.61
C THR A 57 11.85 21.10 -7.43
N LEU A 58 10.81 20.51 -6.79
CA LEU A 58 9.57 20.02 -7.39
C LEU A 58 8.35 20.55 -6.59
N PRO A 59 8.10 21.87 -6.54
CA PRO A 59 7.11 22.45 -5.63
C PRO A 59 5.67 21.98 -5.85
N ASN A 60 5.35 21.56 -7.08
CA ASN A 60 3.99 21.10 -7.44
C ASN A 60 3.80 19.58 -7.38
N THR A 61 4.85 18.83 -7.06
CA THR A 61 4.81 17.36 -6.99
C THR A 61 4.20 16.90 -5.66
N GLY A 62 3.21 16.01 -5.70
CA GLY A 62 2.73 15.30 -4.53
C GLY A 62 3.79 14.35 -3.97
N ILE A 63 3.88 14.20 -2.67
CA ILE A 63 4.76 13.21 -2.04
C ILE A 63 3.90 12.08 -1.50
N HIS A 64 4.20 10.84 -1.90
CA HIS A 64 3.59 9.65 -1.33
C HIS A 64 4.62 8.92 -0.48
N LEU A 65 4.52 9.06 0.84
CA LEU A 65 5.43 8.46 1.81
C LEU A 65 4.87 7.13 2.33
N LEU A 66 5.54 6.03 2.04
CA LEU A 66 5.18 4.71 2.58
C LEU A 66 5.94 4.46 3.90
N SER A 67 5.20 4.37 4.99
CA SER A 67 5.75 4.16 6.33
C SER A 67 4.89 3.19 7.14
N ASN A 68 5.47 2.49 8.11
CA ASN A 68 4.72 1.68 9.06
C ASN A 68 3.88 2.52 10.06
N GLY A 69 3.94 3.84 10.01
CA GLY A 69 3.16 4.76 10.83
C GLY A 69 3.69 4.99 12.25
N ARG A 70 4.55 4.13 12.77
CA ARG A 70 4.93 4.09 14.18
C ARG A 70 5.71 5.32 14.65
N ALA A 71 6.57 5.89 13.81
CA ALA A 71 7.32 7.10 14.16
C ALA A 71 6.42 8.32 14.40
N PHE A 72 5.25 8.34 13.79
CA PHE A 72 4.26 9.42 13.93
C PHE A 72 3.49 9.37 15.26
N ALA A 73 3.67 8.33 16.08
CA ALA A 73 3.27 8.36 17.48
C ALA A 73 3.97 9.52 18.24
N ASN A 74 5.13 9.96 17.77
CA ASN A 74 5.77 11.20 18.21
C ASN A 74 5.18 12.40 17.46
N ARG A 75 4.43 13.26 18.16
CA ARG A 75 3.80 14.46 17.61
C ARG A 75 4.80 15.43 16.98
N GLU A 76 5.94 15.62 17.57
CA GLU A 76 7.01 16.49 17.04
C GLU A 76 7.46 16.02 15.64
N PHE A 77 7.58 14.69 15.45
CA PHE A 77 7.96 14.11 14.16
C PHE A 77 6.89 14.38 13.09
N ALA A 78 5.60 14.21 13.41
CA ALA A 78 4.51 14.47 12.49
C ALA A 78 4.36 15.96 12.18
N HIS A 79 4.43 16.81 13.20
CA HIS A 79 4.41 18.27 13.04
C HIS A 79 5.54 18.76 12.12
N ARG A 80 6.75 18.28 12.35
CA ARG A 80 7.91 18.62 11.50
C ARG A 80 7.72 18.12 10.05
N LEU A 81 7.12 16.96 9.86
CA LEU A 81 6.79 16.45 8.55
C LEU A 81 5.88 17.42 7.80
N TYR A 82 4.77 17.82 8.43
CA TYR A 82 3.81 18.76 7.85
C TYR A 82 4.43 20.14 7.60
N ALA A 83 5.19 20.67 8.54
CA ALA A 83 5.86 21.98 8.42
C ALA A 83 6.78 22.06 7.19
N ILE A 84 7.41 20.94 6.79
CA ILE A 84 8.31 20.89 5.63
C ILE A 84 7.57 20.49 4.34
N ALA A 85 6.70 19.51 4.41
CA ALA A 85 6.01 18.95 3.25
C ALA A 85 4.81 19.79 2.79
N GLY A 86 4.12 20.47 3.72
CA GLY A 86 2.85 21.17 3.47
C GLY A 86 1.71 20.19 3.19
N ASP A 87 0.71 20.67 2.48
CA ASP A 87 -0.54 19.97 2.12
C ASP A 87 -0.38 18.93 0.98
N ARG A 88 0.79 18.84 0.36
CA ARG A 88 1.04 17.95 -0.78
C ARG A 88 1.78 16.67 -0.39
N ILE A 89 1.39 16.10 0.75
CA ILE A 89 1.92 14.82 1.20
C ILE A 89 0.79 13.91 1.62
N CYS A 90 0.85 12.69 1.13
CA CYS A 90 0.03 11.57 1.60
C CYS A 90 0.93 10.52 2.24
N VAL A 91 0.52 9.97 3.38
CA VAL A 91 1.24 8.90 4.07
C VAL A 91 0.48 7.60 3.94
N GLY A 92 1.07 6.64 3.21
CA GLY A 92 0.53 5.29 3.07
C GLY A 92 0.96 4.41 4.24
N ILE A 93 0.01 3.98 5.06
CA ILE A 93 0.24 3.22 6.30
C ILE A 93 -0.37 1.82 6.18
N PRO A 94 0.40 0.74 6.38
CA PRO A 94 -0.14 -0.61 6.42
C PRO A 94 -1.00 -0.82 7.68
N PHE A 95 -2.27 -1.12 7.48
CA PHE A 95 -3.21 -1.51 8.52
C PHE A 95 -3.46 -3.02 8.42
N HIS A 96 -2.84 -3.78 9.33
CA HIS A 96 -2.79 -5.23 9.19
C HIS A 96 -4.01 -5.94 9.75
N SER A 97 -4.63 -5.41 10.80
CA SER A 97 -5.84 -5.93 11.44
C SER A 97 -6.41 -4.89 12.39
N ASP A 98 -7.72 -4.93 12.59
CA ASP A 98 -8.45 -4.23 13.66
C ASP A 98 -8.25 -4.87 15.04
N TYR A 99 -7.63 -6.05 15.10
CA TYR A 99 -7.30 -6.77 16.32
C TYR A 99 -5.79 -6.68 16.61
N LEU A 100 -5.45 -6.15 17.79
CA LEU A 100 -4.08 -5.89 18.24
C LEU A 100 -3.16 -7.10 18.06
N GLY A 101 -3.62 -8.29 18.48
CA GLY A 101 -2.81 -9.50 18.45
C GLY A 101 -2.41 -9.92 17.03
N ASP A 102 -3.32 -9.80 16.07
CA ASP A 102 -3.06 -10.15 14.68
C ASP A 102 -2.22 -9.07 14.00
N HIS A 103 -2.47 -7.79 14.29
CA HIS A 103 -1.67 -6.69 13.77
C HIS A 103 -0.20 -6.84 14.17
N ASP A 104 0.08 -7.00 15.47
CA ASP A 104 1.44 -7.16 15.99
C ASP A 104 2.12 -8.41 15.43
N LYS A 105 1.37 -9.51 15.28
CA LYS A 105 1.86 -10.76 14.69
C LYS A 105 2.26 -10.58 13.22
N ILE A 106 1.45 -9.89 12.43
CA ILE A 106 1.73 -9.62 11.01
C ILE A 106 2.89 -8.64 10.87
N ALA A 107 2.90 -7.57 11.67
CA ALA A 107 3.99 -6.60 11.74
C ALA A 107 5.30 -7.22 12.22
N GLY A 108 5.22 -8.28 13.04
CA GLY A 108 6.37 -8.93 13.68
C GLY A 108 6.98 -8.11 14.81
N ALA A 109 6.18 -7.25 15.45
CA ALA A 109 6.61 -6.37 16.53
C ALA A 109 5.47 -6.13 17.54
N LYS A 110 5.73 -6.42 18.81
CA LYS A 110 4.80 -6.13 19.90
C LYS A 110 4.64 -4.61 20.07
N GLY A 111 3.41 -4.15 20.26
CA GLY A 111 3.07 -2.74 20.41
C GLY A 111 2.98 -1.98 19.07
N ALA A 112 3.16 -2.66 17.93
CA ALA A 112 3.05 -2.02 16.62
C ALA A 112 1.65 -1.48 16.37
N TYR A 113 0.60 -2.17 16.81
CA TYR A 113 -0.79 -1.71 16.69
C TYR A 113 -0.99 -0.36 17.40
N GLU A 114 -0.61 -0.27 18.68
CA GLU A 114 -0.81 0.93 19.49
C GLU A 114 -0.04 2.13 18.91
N GLU A 115 1.23 1.92 18.52
CA GLU A 115 2.04 2.97 17.92
C GLU A 115 1.51 3.40 16.55
N THR A 116 1.04 2.46 15.70
CA THR A 116 0.44 2.76 14.39
C THR A 116 -0.86 3.54 14.57
N MET A 117 -1.73 3.12 15.49
CA MET A 117 -2.97 3.82 15.79
C MET A 117 -2.72 5.26 16.27
N LEU A 118 -1.80 5.43 17.22
CA LEU A 118 -1.41 6.77 17.70
C LEU A 118 -0.83 7.62 16.56
N GLY A 119 -0.03 7.01 15.69
CA GLY A 119 0.52 7.67 14.50
C GLY A 119 -0.56 8.16 13.53
N LEU A 120 -1.60 7.34 13.28
CA LEU A 120 -2.74 7.71 12.43
C LEU A 120 -3.48 8.94 13.00
N TYR A 121 -3.82 8.93 14.30
CA TYR A 121 -4.46 10.08 14.94
C TYR A 121 -3.58 11.34 14.94
N THR A 122 -2.28 11.15 15.09
CA THR A 122 -1.35 12.29 15.09
C THR A 122 -1.25 12.92 13.69
N LEU A 123 -1.13 12.09 12.64
CA LEU A 123 -1.12 12.58 11.25
C LEU A 123 -2.41 13.32 10.89
N ALA A 124 -3.56 12.76 11.27
CA ALA A 124 -4.86 13.40 11.06
C ALA A 124 -4.94 14.77 11.76
N ASN A 125 -4.47 14.87 12.99
CA ASN A 125 -4.44 16.13 13.74
C ASN A 125 -3.54 17.21 13.09
N GLU A 126 -2.52 16.80 12.34
CA GLU A 126 -1.68 17.72 11.56
C GLU A 126 -2.27 18.02 10.17
N GLY A 127 -3.38 17.39 9.78
CA GLY A 127 -4.01 17.58 8.47
C GLY A 127 -3.25 16.90 7.31
N ILE A 128 -2.52 15.84 7.60
CA ILE A 128 -1.80 15.05 6.58
C ILE A 128 -2.72 13.99 6.02
N GLU A 129 -2.81 13.90 4.68
CA GLU A 129 -3.58 12.84 3.99
C GLU A 129 -3.07 11.45 4.34
N ILE A 130 -4.00 10.52 4.58
CA ILE A 130 -3.70 9.16 5.02
C ILE A 130 -4.32 8.14 4.07
N GLU A 131 -3.46 7.29 3.48
CA GLU A 131 -3.86 6.06 2.80
C GLU A 131 -3.71 4.89 3.75
N LEU A 132 -4.78 4.15 4.06
CA LEU A 132 -4.66 2.85 4.73
C LEU A 132 -4.43 1.75 3.71
N ARG A 133 -3.39 0.94 3.94
CA ARG A 133 -2.98 -0.15 3.05
C ARG A 133 -3.21 -1.50 3.70
N VAL A 134 -4.23 -2.22 3.25
CA VAL A 134 -4.58 -3.55 3.78
C VAL A 134 -4.04 -4.62 2.85
N VAL A 135 -2.86 -5.19 3.16
CA VAL A 135 -2.33 -6.34 2.42
C VAL A 135 -3.04 -7.60 2.90
N ILE A 136 -3.84 -8.19 2.02
CA ILE A 136 -4.66 -9.37 2.33
C ILE A 136 -3.78 -10.61 2.49
N ASN A 137 -4.00 -11.32 3.57
CA ASN A 137 -3.24 -12.52 3.90
C ASN A 137 -4.06 -13.47 4.78
N ARG A 138 -3.55 -14.68 5.04
CA ARG A 138 -4.26 -15.73 5.80
C ARG A 138 -4.63 -15.34 7.24
N PHE A 139 -4.02 -14.32 7.82
CA PHE A 139 -4.34 -13.90 9.19
C PHE A 139 -5.46 -12.86 9.25
N ASN A 140 -5.69 -12.10 8.15
CA ASN A 140 -6.65 -11.01 8.19
C ASN A 140 -7.83 -11.14 7.21
N TYR A 141 -7.79 -12.04 6.22
CA TYR A 141 -8.81 -12.07 5.17
C TYR A 141 -10.24 -12.24 5.69
N THR A 142 -10.46 -13.09 6.70
CA THR A 142 -11.79 -13.31 7.29
C THR A 142 -12.32 -12.11 8.08
N ARG A 143 -11.46 -11.15 8.38
CA ARG A 143 -11.79 -9.94 9.14
C ARG A 143 -11.93 -8.68 8.28
N LEU A 144 -11.81 -8.79 6.95
CA LEU A 144 -11.88 -7.62 6.08
C LEU A 144 -13.18 -6.81 6.27
N PRO A 145 -14.39 -7.43 6.38
CA PRO A 145 -15.62 -6.69 6.67
C PRO A 145 -15.60 -5.99 8.03
N GLN A 146 -15.06 -6.65 9.08
CA GLN A 146 -14.94 -6.06 10.42
C GLN A 146 -13.90 -4.93 10.44
N MET A 147 -12.81 -5.07 9.67
CA MET A 147 -11.83 -3.99 9.50
C MET A 147 -12.45 -2.75 8.86
N SER A 148 -13.34 -2.91 7.87
CA SER A 148 -14.09 -1.81 7.28
C SER A 148 -14.98 -1.10 8.31
N GLU A 149 -15.71 -1.87 9.14
CA GLU A 149 -16.49 -1.29 10.26
C GLU A 149 -15.61 -0.53 11.25
N PHE A 150 -14.45 -1.11 11.60
CA PHE A 150 -13.50 -0.49 12.50
C PHE A 150 -12.98 0.83 11.93
N ILE A 151 -12.62 0.86 10.64
CA ILE A 151 -12.15 2.06 9.94
C ILE A 151 -13.21 3.14 9.98
N ASN A 152 -14.43 2.84 9.57
CA ASN A 152 -15.52 3.81 9.59
C ASN A 152 -15.78 4.40 11.00
N LYS A 153 -15.74 3.56 12.05
CA LYS A 153 -16.03 4.00 13.41
C LYS A 153 -14.89 4.73 14.11
N ASN A 154 -13.64 4.30 13.86
CA ASN A 154 -12.48 4.72 14.63
C ASN A 154 -11.48 5.57 13.84
N LEU A 155 -11.52 5.51 12.50
CA LEU A 155 -10.59 6.18 11.60
C LEU A 155 -11.33 6.96 10.50
N PRO A 156 -12.43 7.72 10.81
CA PRO A 156 -13.24 8.41 9.80
C PRO A 156 -12.50 9.56 9.10
N PHE A 157 -11.27 9.81 9.49
CA PHE A 157 -10.38 10.84 8.94
C PHE A 157 -9.40 10.31 7.90
N VAL A 158 -9.44 9.00 7.58
CA VAL A 158 -8.59 8.48 6.50
C VAL A 158 -9.18 8.88 5.15
N ASP A 159 -8.32 9.23 4.21
CA ASP A 159 -8.72 9.72 2.90
C ASP A 159 -9.13 8.58 1.98
N TRP A 160 -8.41 7.45 2.01
CA TRP A 160 -8.84 6.24 1.31
C TRP A 160 -8.23 4.95 1.85
N VAL A 161 -8.82 3.83 1.47
CA VAL A 161 -8.41 2.47 1.85
C VAL A 161 -8.02 1.66 0.62
N ALA A 162 -6.79 1.17 0.58
CA ALA A 162 -6.27 0.31 -0.47
C ALA A 162 -6.21 -1.15 -0.02
N PHE A 163 -7.11 -1.99 -0.50
CA PHE A 163 -6.99 -3.44 -0.34
C PHE A 163 -6.04 -4.02 -1.39
N MET A 164 -5.04 -4.77 -0.95
CA MET A 164 -3.96 -5.19 -1.82
C MET A 164 -3.76 -6.70 -1.82
N GLY A 165 -3.78 -7.32 -3.01
CA GLY A 165 -3.26 -8.67 -3.18
C GLY A 165 -1.77 -8.74 -2.80
N MET A 166 -1.38 -9.78 -2.08
CA MET A 166 -0.01 -9.94 -1.59
C MET A 166 0.96 -10.34 -2.71
N GLU A 167 2.12 -9.70 -2.78
CA GLU A 167 3.23 -10.11 -3.64
C GLU A 167 4.03 -11.26 -2.99
N LYS A 168 4.27 -12.37 -3.73
CA LYS A 168 5.06 -13.51 -3.26
C LYS A 168 6.56 -13.22 -3.39
N THR A 169 7.10 -12.40 -2.48
CA THR A 169 8.53 -12.05 -2.48
C THR A 169 9.05 -11.83 -1.05
N GLY A 170 10.37 -11.75 -0.88
CA GLY A 170 11.00 -11.46 0.39
C GLY A 170 10.67 -12.46 1.51
N LEU A 171 10.33 -11.95 2.70
CA LEU A 171 9.94 -12.78 3.85
C LEU A 171 8.58 -13.46 3.66
N ALA A 172 7.71 -12.95 2.77
CA ALA A 172 6.46 -13.60 2.45
C ALA A 172 6.69 -14.99 1.84
N VAL A 173 7.68 -15.14 0.95
CA VAL A 173 8.04 -16.46 0.37
C VAL A 173 8.51 -17.44 1.44
N ARG A 174 9.31 -16.98 2.42
CA ARG A 174 9.78 -17.84 3.52
C ARG A 174 8.67 -18.35 4.43
N ASN A 175 7.55 -17.63 4.48
CA ASN A 175 6.40 -17.94 5.32
C ASN A 175 5.15 -18.26 4.49
N ILE A 176 5.31 -18.66 3.23
CA ILE A 176 4.21 -18.74 2.26
C ILE A 176 3.04 -19.58 2.77
N ASP A 177 3.30 -20.74 3.36
CA ASP A 177 2.28 -21.64 3.88
C ASP A 177 1.46 -21.02 5.03
N LYS A 178 2.01 -20.02 5.71
CA LYS A 178 1.37 -19.35 6.85
C LYS A 178 0.62 -18.07 6.45
N VAL A 179 1.08 -17.39 5.40
CA VAL A 179 0.57 -16.05 5.05
C VAL A 179 -0.22 -16.02 3.75
N TRP A 180 0.07 -16.92 2.80
CA TRP A 180 -0.58 -16.91 1.50
C TRP A 180 -2.00 -17.43 1.56
N ILE A 181 -2.88 -16.77 0.82
CA ILE A 181 -4.22 -17.19 0.48
C ILE A 181 -4.51 -16.78 -0.97
N GLU A 182 -5.19 -17.64 -1.72
CA GLU A 182 -5.55 -17.33 -3.10
C GLU A 182 -6.70 -16.29 -3.15
N PRO A 183 -6.69 -15.36 -4.11
CA PRO A 183 -7.76 -14.36 -4.24
C PRO A 183 -9.16 -14.97 -4.27
N LYS A 184 -9.35 -16.07 -4.99
CA LYS A 184 -10.64 -16.78 -5.05
C LYS A 184 -11.21 -17.20 -3.69
N ASP A 185 -10.34 -17.37 -2.68
CA ASP A 185 -10.71 -17.86 -1.36
C ASP A 185 -11.05 -16.73 -0.37
N TYR A 186 -10.85 -15.45 -0.76
CA TYR A 186 -11.20 -14.27 0.04
C TYR A 186 -12.00 -13.21 -0.72
N ILE A 187 -12.42 -13.52 -1.96
CA ILE A 187 -13.07 -12.52 -2.80
C ILE A 187 -14.40 -12.05 -2.19
N HIS A 188 -15.11 -12.93 -1.51
CA HIS A 188 -16.37 -12.60 -0.83
C HIS A 188 -16.15 -11.59 0.28
N GLU A 189 -15.20 -11.84 1.17
CA GLU A 189 -14.86 -10.95 2.29
C GLU A 189 -14.30 -9.62 1.78
N LEU A 190 -13.52 -9.64 0.71
CA LEU A 190 -13.01 -8.43 0.08
C LEU A 190 -14.14 -7.58 -0.50
N THR A 191 -15.04 -8.18 -1.28
CA THR A 191 -16.14 -7.43 -1.91
C THR A 191 -17.12 -6.88 -0.87
N GLU A 192 -17.39 -7.63 0.18
CA GLU A 192 -18.20 -7.15 1.31
C GLU A 192 -17.51 -5.97 2.02
N ALA A 193 -16.21 -6.05 2.26
CA ALA A 193 -15.45 -4.97 2.88
C ALA A 193 -15.43 -3.68 2.03
N VAL A 194 -15.20 -3.83 0.72
CA VAL A 194 -15.23 -2.72 -0.24
C VAL A 194 -16.62 -2.10 -0.31
N GLN A 195 -17.68 -2.91 -0.39
CA GLN A 195 -19.06 -2.42 -0.44
C GLN A 195 -19.42 -1.60 0.80
N ARG A 196 -19.03 -2.08 2.00
CA ARG A 196 -19.30 -1.36 3.26
C ARG A 196 -18.62 0.02 3.27
N LEU A 197 -17.34 0.11 2.87
CA LEU A 197 -16.64 1.40 2.83
C LEU A 197 -17.27 2.35 1.79
N TYR A 198 -17.63 1.82 0.62
CA TYR A 198 -18.31 2.57 -0.43
C TYR A 198 -19.67 3.12 0.05
N ASP A 199 -20.46 2.31 0.76
CA ASP A 199 -21.76 2.72 1.32
C ASP A 199 -21.61 3.81 2.41
N TRP A 200 -20.44 3.97 2.98
CA TRP A 200 -20.08 5.01 3.97
C TRP A 200 -19.29 6.17 3.39
N ASP A 201 -19.25 6.32 2.05
CA ASP A 201 -18.54 7.37 1.34
C ASP A 201 -17.01 7.42 1.67
N ILE A 202 -16.40 6.26 1.96
CA ILE A 202 -14.95 6.14 2.15
C ILE A 202 -14.32 5.65 0.85
N ASP A 203 -13.46 6.47 0.26
CA ASP A 203 -12.76 6.12 -0.97
C ASP A 203 -11.97 4.82 -0.82
N THR A 204 -12.16 3.92 -1.77
CA THR A 204 -11.62 2.57 -1.69
C THR A 204 -11.08 2.11 -3.03
N ALA A 205 -9.91 1.44 -3.00
CA ALA A 205 -9.28 0.84 -4.17
C ALA A 205 -8.87 -0.62 -3.92
N ILE A 206 -8.88 -1.43 -4.99
CA ILE A 206 -8.40 -2.81 -5.00
C ILE A 206 -7.14 -2.88 -5.84
N TYR A 207 -6.02 -3.23 -5.21
CA TYR A 207 -4.70 -3.29 -5.83
C TYR A 207 -4.21 -4.73 -5.99
N ASN A 208 -3.48 -4.98 -7.05
CA ASN A 208 -2.75 -6.23 -7.29
C ASN A 208 -3.65 -7.47 -7.45
N ILE A 209 -4.91 -7.32 -7.81
CA ILE A 209 -5.84 -8.42 -8.08
C ILE A 209 -6.32 -8.32 -9.53
N PRO A 210 -6.06 -9.34 -10.37
CA PRO A 210 -6.52 -9.35 -11.76
C PRO A 210 -8.03 -9.23 -11.88
N LEU A 211 -8.52 -8.46 -12.85
CA LEU A 211 -9.95 -8.22 -13.06
C LEU A 211 -10.78 -9.52 -13.19
N CYS A 212 -10.22 -10.57 -13.79
CA CYS A 212 -10.93 -11.85 -13.95
C CYS A 212 -11.09 -12.67 -12.66
N LEU A 213 -10.52 -12.20 -11.54
CA LEU A 213 -10.73 -12.75 -10.21
C LEU A 213 -11.71 -11.92 -9.39
N LEU A 214 -12.16 -10.76 -9.92
CA LEU A 214 -13.12 -9.87 -9.27
C LEU A 214 -14.50 -9.99 -9.96
N PRO A 215 -15.61 -9.93 -9.23
CA PRO A 215 -16.93 -9.72 -9.82
C PRO A 215 -16.95 -8.39 -10.59
N LYS A 216 -17.68 -8.34 -11.71
CA LYS A 216 -17.68 -7.20 -12.65
C LYS A 216 -18.07 -5.87 -11.98
N GLU A 217 -19.02 -5.89 -11.07
CA GLU A 217 -19.48 -4.74 -10.30
C GLU A 217 -18.40 -4.08 -9.47
N TYR A 218 -17.32 -4.81 -9.13
CA TYR A 218 -16.18 -4.31 -8.37
C TYR A 218 -14.99 -3.87 -9.26
N HIS A 219 -15.09 -3.99 -10.58
CA HIS A 219 -14.03 -3.54 -11.48
C HIS A 219 -13.77 -2.04 -11.39
N GLN A 220 -14.77 -1.24 -10.99
CA GLN A 220 -14.62 0.20 -10.79
C GLN A 220 -13.65 0.57 -9.66
N PHE A 221 -13.43 -0.33 -8.71
CA PHE A 221 -12.47 -0.15 -7.60
C PHE A 221 -11.07 -0.69 -7.91
N ALA A 222 -10.92 -1.43 -9.02
CA ALA A 222 -9.67 -2.09 -9.36
C ALA A 222 -8.69 -1.13 -10.03
N GLU A 223 -7.47 -1.05 -9.50
CA GLU A 223 -6.41 -0.18 -10.00
C GLU A 223 -5.27 -0.97 -10.67
N GLN A 224 -4.69 -0.41 -11.72
CA GLN A 224 -3.46 -0.91 -12.33
C GLN A 224 -2.24 -0.52 -11.46
N SER A 225 -2.08 -1.22 -10.35
CA SER A 225 -1.15 -0.89 -9.28
C SER A 225 0.22 -1.56 -9.39
N ILE A 226 0.36 -2.54 -10.29
CA ILE A 226 1.64 -3.23 -10.51
C ILE A 226 2.46 -2.41 -11.52
N SER A 227 3.65 -1.96 -11.11
CA SER A 227 4.55 -1.21 -11.99
C SER A 227 4.88 -2.01 -13.25
N ASP A 228 5.02 -1.34 -14.40
CA ASP A 228 5.23 -1.96 -15.71
C ASP A 228 6.36 -2.99 -15.75
N TRP A 229 7.46 -2.72 -15.04
CA TRP A 229 8.60 -3.64 -14.95
C TRP A 229 8.34 -4.87 -14.08
N LYS A 230 7.27 -4.87 -13.28
CA LYS A 230 6.84 -5.99 -12.43
C LYS A 230 5.61 -6.72 -12.96
N VAL A 231 4.90 -6.15 -13.93
CA VAL A 231 3.68 -6.77 -14.44
C VAL A 231 3.99 -7.97 -15.33
N LYS A 232 3.23 -9.05 -15.15
CA LYS A 232 3.27 -10.23 -16.00
C LYS A 232 1.86 -10.67 -16.35
N TYR A 233 1.65 -10.85 -17.64
CA TYR A 233 0.41 -11.49 -18.14
C TYR A 233 0.68 -12.96 -18.44
N GLN A 234 -0.22 -13.83 -18.00
CA GLN A 234 -0.13 -15.26 -18.27
C GLN A 234 -0.48 -15.56 -19.75
N PRO A 235 -0.08 -16.73 -20.28
CA PRO A 235 -0.41 -17.09 -21.67
C PRO A 235 -1.92 -17.01 -21.98
N CYS A 236 -2.78 -17.37 -21.04
CA CYS A 236 -4.23 -17.25 -21.16
C CYS A 236 -4.72 -15.81 -21.33
N CYS A 237 -3.96 -14.80 -20.89
CA CYS A 237 -4.33 -13.38 -21.01
C CYS A 237 -4.09 -12.81 -22.43
N LYS A 238 -3.54 -13.59 -23.37
CA LYS A 238 -3.18 -13.11 -24.70
C LYS A 238 -4.39 -12.52 -25.46
N GLU A 239 -5.54 -13.16 -25.33
CA GLU A 239 -6.79 -12.78 -26.02
C GLU A 239 -7.80 -12.11 -25.06
N CYS A 240 -7.35 -11.69 -23.87
CA CYS A 240 -8.22 -11.02 -22.91
C CYS A 240 -8.53 -9.60 -23.36
N VAL A 241 -9.81 -9.30 -23.55
CA VAL A 241 -10.29 -7.98 -24.00
C VAL A 241 -10.16 -6.88 -22.93
N LEU A 242 -9.96 -7.24 -21.66
CA LEU A 242 -9.71 -6.30 -20.56
C LEU A 242 -8.24 -6.21 -20.16
N LYS A 243 -7.33 -6.78 -20.94
CA LYS A 243 -5.89 -6.83 -20.60
C LYS A 243 -5.31 -5.46 -20.31
N ASP A 244 -5.64 -4.46 -21.12
CA ASP A 244 -5.10 -3.10 -21.00
C ASP A 244 -5.61 -2.32 -19.78
N LYS A 245 -6.68 -2.82 -19.15
CA LYS A 245 -7.25 -2.27 -17.90
C LYS A 245 -6.91 -3.10 -16.66
N CYS A 246 -6.22 -4.23 -16.85
CA CYS A 246 -5.95 -5.19 -15.80
C CYS A 246 -4.55 -4.99 -15.23
N CYS A 247 -4.40 -5.07 -13.90
CA CYS A 247 -3.08 -5.02 -13.26
C CYS A 247 -2.18 -6.22 -13.60
N GLY A 248 -2.73 -7.30 -14.19
CA GLY A 248 -1.97 -8.53 -14.41
C GLY A 248 -1.56 -9.23 -13.10
N SER A 249 -0.42 -9.90 -13.14
CA SER A 249 0.18 -10.59 -12.00
C SER A 249 1.60 -10.07 -11.77
N PHE A 250 2.17 -10.32 -10.59
CA PHE A 250 3.55 -9.98 -10.32
C PHE A 250 4.53 -10.89 -11.08
N ALA A 251 5.48 -10.31 -11.81
CA ALA A 251 6.56 -11.05 -12.48
C ALA A 251 7.50 -11.76 -11.48
N THR A 252 7.57 -11.25 -10.25
CA THR A 252 8.33 -11.82 -9.13
C THR A 252 7.65 -13.06 -8.52
N SER A 253 6.38 -13.31 -8.83
CA SER A 253 5.68 -14.50 -8.37
C SER A 253 5.98 -15.68 -9.31
N THR A 254 6.51 -16.78 -8.75
CA THR A 254 6.83 -18.00 -9.49
C THR A 254 5.58 -18.66 -10.06
N ASP A 255 4.49 -18.64 -9.30
CA ASP A 255 3.24 -19.30 -9.65
C ASP A 255 2.16 -18.26 -9.97
N PRO A 256 1.39 -18.48 -11.05
CA PRO A 256 0.24 -17.64 -11.36
C PRO A 256 -0.85 -17.77 -10.30
N TYR A 257 -1.73 -16.79 -10.20
CA TYR A 257 -2.96 -16.94 -9.43
C TYR A 257 -3.81 -18.09 -9.97
N LEU A 258 -4.44 -18.83 -9.07
CA LEU A 258 -5.39 -19.88 -9.45
C LEU A 258 -6.71 -19.24 -9.91
N GLY A 259 -7.32 -19.83 -10.94
CA GLY A 259 -8.65 -19.45 -11.40
C GLY A 259 -8.70 -18.28 -12.39
N LEU A 260 -7.58 -17.88 -12.98
CA LEU A 260 -7.58 -16.87 -14.05
C LEU A 260 -8.47 -17.31 -15.21
N LYS A 261 -9.48 -16.50 -15.53
CA LYS A 261 -10.44 -16.70 -16.62
C LYS A 261 -10.50 -15.44 -17.49
N PRO A 262 -9.73 -15.38 -18.59
CA PRO A 262 -9.70 -14.19 -19.45
C PRO A 262 -11.08 -13.82 -19.96
N PHE A 263 -11.36 -12.54 -20.05
CA PHE A 263 -12.56 -12.03 -20.70
C PHE A 263 -12.40 -12.09 -22.20
N THR A 264 -13.42 -12.64 -22.88
CA THR A 264 -13.56 -12.67 -24.32
C THR A 264 -14.86 -11.96 -24.70
N TYR A 265 -15.04 -11.62 -25.97
CA TYR A 265 -16.29 -11.02 -26.44
C TYR A 265 -17.55 -11.88 -26.17
N GLY A 266 -17.38 -13.18 -25.92
CA GLY A 266 -18.48 -14.09 -25.62
C GLY A 266 -18.83 -14.22 -24.13
N ASN A 267 -18.00 -13.66 -23.21
CA ASN A 267 -18.21 -13.74 -21.76
C ASN A 267 -18.03 -12.39 -21.02
N LEU A 268 -18.05 -11.30 -21.77
CA LEU A 268 -18.08 -9.92 -21.26
C LEU A 268 -19.39 -9.59 -20.55
#